data_c97830c117e172e281d8ac8b7b131fe2
#
_entry.id   c97830c117e172e281d8ac8b7b131fe2
#
_cell.length_a   1.000
_cell.length_b   1.000
_cell.length_c   1.000
_cell.angle_alpha   90.00
_cell.angle_beta   90.00
_cell.angle_gamma   90.00
#
_symmetry.space_group_name_H-M   'P 1'
#
loop_
_entity.id
_entity.type
_entity.pdbx_description
1 polymer ?
#
loop_
_entity_poly.entity_id
_entity_poly.type
_entity_poly.pdbx_seq_one_letter_code
_entity_poly.pdbx_strand_id
1 'polypeptide(L)'
;MDGELHIKHVEVMLQPEQISMFADIIEQEESTKKVFFFIGKSLKKKQSEENAISGITINDIVENVTVERKTRLTKGRNNYTYNTAVTNIYRKTAEGIVDKLLSMSLLHYQAIKPYKFIFLTRRGVQVLEELIKRSKQSNTRSV
;
A
#
# COMPACT_ATOMS: atom_id res chain seq x y z
N MET A 1 -7.59 3.29 -16.39
CA MET A 1 -6.16 2.92 -16.43
C MET A 1 -6.00 1.58 -17.11
N ASP A 2 -5.06 1.50 -18.02
CA ASP A 2 -4.84 0.28 -18.79
C ASP A 2 -3.97 -0.71 -18.02
N GLY A 3 -4.57 -1.78 -17.53
CA GLY A 3 -3.86 -2.83 -16.80
C GLY A 3 -2.85 -3.58 -17.66
N GLU A 4 -3.08 -3.67 -18.96
CA GLU A 4 -2.18 -4.36 -19.90
C GLU A 4 -0.84 -3.65 -20.03
N LEU A 5 -0.83 -2.32 -19.93
CA LEU A 5 0.41 -1.54 -20.00
C LEU A 5 1.37 -1.92 -18.87
N HIS A 6 0.85 -2.06 -17.65
CA HIS A 6 1.66 -2.43 -16.49
C HIS A 6 2.17 -3.86 -16.58
N ILE A 7 1.36 -4.77 -17.11
CA ILE A 7 1.75 -6.16 -17.32
C ILE A 7 2.85 -6.27 -18.38
N LYS A 8 2.73 -5.50 -19.49
CA LYS A 8 3.73 -5.46 -20.55
C LYS A 8 5.12 -5.10 -20.03
N HIS A 9 5.19 -4.18 -19.06
CA HIS A 9 6.44 -3.69 -18.50
C HIS A 9 6.73 -4.20 -17.08
N VAL A 10 6.13 -5.32 -16.69
CA VAL A 10 6.18 -5.84 -15.32
C VAL A 10 7.61 -6.10 -14.83
N GLU A 11 8.53 -6.49 -15.73
CA GLU A 11 9.92 -6.80 -15.38
C GLU A 11 10.89 -5.62 -15.52
N VAL A 12 10.41 -4.47 -15.96
CA VAL A 12 11.26 -3.28 -16.09
C VAL A 12 11.67 -2.77 -14.73
N MET A 13 12.96 -2.52 -14.54
CA MET A 13 13.54 -2.10 -13.26
C MET A 13 13.78 -0.59 -13.21
N LEU A 14 13.78 -0.05 -12.00
CA LEU A 14 14.15 1.34 -11.73
C LEU A 14 15.63 1.45 -11.42
N GLN A 15 16.21 2.63 -11.67
CA GLN A 15 17.54 2.98 -11.21
C GLN A 15 17.51 3.36 -9.72
N PRO A 16 18.64 3.27 -8.99
CA PRO A 16 18.67 3.57 -7.55
C PRO A 16 18.10 4.95 -7.17
N GLU A 17 18.34 5.97 -7.98
CA GLU A 17 17.81 7.31 -7.74
C GLU A 17 16.29 7.36 -7.84
N GLN A 18 15.74 6.61 -8.79
CA GLN A 18 14.30 6.52 -8.99
C GLN A 18 13.64 5.74 -7.85
N ILE A 19 14.28 4.67 -7.39
CA ILE A 19 13.80 3.89 -6.23
C ILE A 19 13.70 4.79 -5.00
N SER A 20 14.72 5.58 -4.74
CA SER A 20 14.76 6.52 -3.62
C SER A 20 13.65 7.56 -3.73
N MET A 21 13.45 8.12 -4.92
CA MET A 21 12.40 9.09 -5.18
C MET A 21 11.01 8.52 -4.92
N PHE A 22 10.71 7.34 -5.43
CA PHE A 22 9.40 6.72 -5.22
C PHE A 22 9.17 6.34 -3.76
N ALA A 23 10.22 5.90 -3.08
CA ALA A 23 10.14 5.62 -1.64
C ALA A 23 9.83 6.90 -0.86
N ASP A 24 10.46 8.01 -1.19
CA ASP A 24 10.16 9.31 -0.57
C ASP A 24 8.69 9.71 -0.78
N ILE A 25 8.16 9.51 -1.98
CA ILE A 25 6.76 9.83 -2.29
C ILE A 25 5.81 9.00 -1.42
N ILE A 26 6.08 7.70 -1.29
CA ILE A 26 5.22 6.80 -0.50
C ILE A 26 5.29 7.16 0.99
N GLU A 27 6.45 7.53 1.49
CA GLU A 27 6.63 7.89 2.89
C GLU A 27 5.91 9.19 3.30
N GLN A 28 5.49 10.01 2.34
CA GLN A 28 4.74 11.24 2.64
C GLN A 28 3.37 10.97 3.27
N GLU A 29 2.78 9.83 2.99
CA GLU A 29 1.46 9.46 3.53
C GLU A 29 1.56 8.13 4.25
N GLU A 30 1.26 8.12 5.55
CA GLU A 30 1.29 6.91 6.38
C GLU A 30 0.33 5.84 5.87
N SER A 31 -0.86 6.24 5.43
CA SER A 31 -1.88 5.33 4.88
C SER A 31 -1.38 4.62 3.63
N THR A 32 -0.74 5.35 2.71
CA THR A 32 -0.18 4.80 1.48
C THR A 32 0.91 3.78 1.80
N LYS A 33 1.79 4.12 2.73
CA LYS A 33 2.86 3.24 3.19
C LYS A 33 2.30 1.94 3.79
N LYS A 34 1.30 2.05 4.67
CA LYS A 34 0.66 0.89 5.28
C LYS A 34 0.01 -0.04 4.26
N VAL A 35 -0.71 0.50 3.30
CA VAL A 35 -1.35 -0.29 2.25
C VAL A 35 -0.29 -0.98 1.38
N PHE A 36 0.75 -0.27 1.01
CA PHE A 36 1.84 -0.82 0.19
C PHE A 36 2.57 -1.96 0.91
N PHE A 37 2.90 -1.78 2.18
CA PHE A 37 3.50 -2.83 3.01
C PHE A 37 2.59 -4.05 3.13
N PHE A 38 1.29 -3.82 3.35
CA PHE A 38 0.32 -4.91 3.45
C PHE A 38 0.27 -5.73 2.16
N ILE A 39 0.21 -5.07 1.00
CA ILE A 39 0.20 -5.74 -0.31
C ILE A 39 1.45 -6.59 -0.49
N GLY A 40 2.61 -6.01 -0.24
CA GLY A 40 3.90 -6.71 -0.40
C GLY A 40 4.05 -7.90 0.53
N LYS A 41 3.72 -7.72 1.81
CA LYS A 41 3.80 -8.77 2.82
C LYS A 41 2.83 -9.91 2.52
N SER A 42 1.60 -9.58 2.10
CA SER A 42 0.58 -10.57 1.81
C SER A 42 0.92 -11.38 0.56
N LEU A 43 1.45 -10.73 -0.49
CA LEU A 43 1.89 -11.43 -1.70
C LEU A 43 3.06 -12.38 -1.41
N LYS A 44 4.01 -11.95 -0.59
CA LYS A 44 5.14 -12.79 -0.17
C LYS A 44 4.65 -14.02 0.59
N LYS A 45 3.69 -13.84 1.50
CA LYS A 45 3.09 -14.93 2.25
C LYS A 45 2.37 -15.92 1.32
N LYS A 46 1.60 -15.42 0.35
CA LYS A 46 0.88 -16.26 -0.62
C LYS A 46 1.83 -17.04 -1.52
N GLN A 47 2.99 -16.49 -1.88
CA GLN A 47 3.99 -17.20 -2.68
C GLN A 47 4.57 -18.42 -1.96
N SER A 48 4.58 -18.40 -0.63
CA SER A 48 5.07 -19.53 0.17
C SER A 48 4.02 -20.65 0.34
N GLU A 49 2.77 -20.39 -0.06
CA GLU A 49 1.69 -21.36 -0.01
C GLU A 49 1.54 -22.06 -1.38
N GLU A 50 1.19 -23.33 -1.39
CA GLU A 50 1.12 -24.16 -2.61
C GLU A 50 0.09 -23.69 -3.65
N ASN A 51 -0.87 -22.85 -3.27
CA ASN A 51 -1.92 -22.33 -4.15
C ASN A 51 -1.75 -20.83 -4.43
N ALA A 52 -0.56 -20.42 -4.75
CA ALA A 52 -0.10 -19.03 -4.72
C ALA A 52 -0.47 -18.17 -5.94
N ILE A 53 -1.60 -18.39 -6.60
CA ILE A 53 -1.94 -17.65 -7.82
C ILE A 53 -2.85 -16.45 -7.55
N SER A 54 -3.37 -16.29 -6.34
CA SER A 54 -4.30 -15.21 -6.03
C SER A 54 -3.58 -13.95 -5.55
N GLY A 55 -3.80 -12.83 -6.24
CA GLY A 55 -3.33 -11.52 -5.80
C GLY A 55 -4.15 -10.99 -4.61
N ILE A 56 -3.97 -9.73 -4.32
CA ILE A 56 -4.64 -9.05 -3.21
C ILE A 56 -5.84 -8.29 -3.73
N THR A 57 -6.98 -8.39 -3.04
CA THR A 57 -8.19 -7.65 -3.40
C THR A 57 -8.32 -6.40 -2.52
N ILE A 58 -9.17 -5.47 -2.94
CA ILE A 58 -9.52 -4.29 -2.12
C ILE A 58 -10.15 -4.73 -0.80
N ASN A 59 -10.97 -5.79 -0.82
CA ASN A 59 -11.56 -6.33 0.41
C ASN A 59 -10.50 -6.80 1.41
N ASP A 60 -9.45 -7.46 0.93
CA ASP A 60 -8.34 -7.87 1.78
C ASP A 60 -7.68 -6.67 2.47
N ILE A 61 -7.51 -5.57 1.74
CA ILE A 61 -6.94 -4.34 2.29
C ILE A 61 -7.85 -3.76 3.37
N VAL A 62 -9.14 -3.63 3.07
CA VAL A 62 -10.12 -3.05 4.00
C VAL A 62 -10.22 -3.88 5.29
N GLU A 63 -10.15 -5.19 5.20
CA GLU A 63 -10.27 -6.08 6.36
C GLU A 63 -9.03 -6.09 7.25
N ASN A 64 -7.85 -5.77 6.71
CA ASN A 64 -6.58 -5.95 7.40
C ASN A 64 -5.80 -4.68 7.70
N VAL A 65 -6.02 -3.60 6.96
CA VAL A 65 -5.28 -2.35 7.17
C VAL A 65 -6.09 -1.43 8.08
N THR A 66 -5.46 -0.99 9.17
CA THR A 66 -6.07 -0.05 10.12
C THR A 66 -5.35 1.29 10.05
N VAL A 67 -6.11 2.35 10.25
CA VAL A 67 -5.60 3.73 10.26
C VAL A 67 -6.10 4.45 11.50
N GLU A 68 -5.33 5.43 11.95
CA GLU A 68 -5.74 6.31 13.03
C GLU A 68 -6.63 7.42 12.48
N ARG A 69 -7.74 7.66 13.16
CA ARG A 69 -8.66 8.75 12.82
C ARG A 69 -8.90 9.63 14.01
N LYS A 70 -8.89 10.92 13.75
CA LYS A 70 -9.30 11.90 14.73
C LYS A 70 -10.78 12.17 14.52
N THR A 71 -11.60 11.82 15.51
CA THR A 71 -13.02 12.15 15.53
C THR A 71 -13.22 13.35 16.43
N ARG A 72 -14.00 14.32 15.93
CA ARG A 72 -14.35 15.53 16.67
C ARG A 72 -15.50 15.20 17.64
N LEU A 73 -15.24 15.37 18.94
CA LEU A 73 -16.27 15.24 19.96
C LEU A 73 -16.71 16.64 20.40
N THR A 74 -18.01 16.93 20.29
CA THR A 74 -18.57 18.20 20.73
C THR A 74 -18.90 18.09 22.22
N LYS A 75 -18.24 18.91 23.04
CA LYS A 75 -18.55 19.08 24.47
C LYS A 75 -19.18 20.44 24.68
N GLY A 76 -20.49 20.58 24.35
CA GLY A 76 -21.21 21.81 24.49
C GLY A 76 -20.91 22.85 23.40
N ARG A 77 -21.42 24.08 23.55
CA ARG A 77 -21.21 25.16 22.59
C ARG A 77 -19.75 25.57 22.51
N ASN A 78 -19.16 25.48 21.32
CA ASN A 78 -17.82 25.96 21.00
C ASN A 78 -16.64 25.19 21.65
N ASN A 79 -16.90 24.07 22.32
CA ASN A 79 -15.82 23.24 22.87
C ASN A 79 -15.72 21.94 22.12
N TYR A 80 -14.53 21.70 21.53
CA TYR A 80 -14.25 20.49 20.77
C TYR A 80 -13.09 19.77 21.40
N THR A 81 -13.20 18.45 21.53
CA THR A 81 -12.06 17.58 21.78
C THR A 81 -11.94 16.60 20.62
N TYR A 82 -10.73 16.21 20.31
CA TYR A 82 -10.48 15.20 19.29
C TYR A 82 -10.16 13.88 19.96
N ASN A 83 -10.85 12.85 19.54
CA ASN A 83 -10.55 11.48 19.96
C ASN A 83 -9.86 10.77 18.82
N THR A 84 -8.77 10.06 19.13
CA THR A 84 -8.06 9.25 18.15
C THR A 84 -8.55 7.81 18.27
N ALA A 85 -9.14 7.28 17.20
CA ALA A 85 -9.60 5.90 17.16
C ALA A 85 -8.88 5.17 16.03
N VAL A 86 -8.52 3.91 16.28
CA VAL A 86 -7.96 3.03 15.25
C VAL A 86 -9.13 2.30 14.61
N THR A 87 -9.30 2.50 13.31
CA THR A 87 -10.39 1.89 12.53
C THR A 87 -9.83 1.28 11.26
N ASN A 88 -10.60 0.36 10.67
CA ASN A 88 -10.26 -0.17 9.36
C ASN A 88 -10.28 0.96 8.32
N ILE A 89 -9.38 0.89 7.36
CA ILE A 89 -9.33 1.87 6.27
C ILE A 89 -10.65 1.82 5.48
N TYR A 90 -11.16 2.99 5.06
CA TYR A 90 -12.35 3.05 4.23
C TYR A 90 -12.05 2.51 2.84
N ARG A 91 -13.02 1.81 2.26
CA ARG A 91 -12.89 1.24 0.91
C ARG A 91 -12.49 2.28 -0.12
N LYS A 92 -13.13 3.44 -0.10
CA LYS A 92 -12.84 4.54 -1.03
C LYS A 92 -11.40 5.04 -0.88
N THR A 93 -10.90 5.14 0.34
CA THR A 93 -9.52 5.53 0.62
C THR A 93 -8.55 4.47 0.11
N ALA A 94 -8.84 3.20 0.35
CA ALA A 94 -8.02 2.09 -0.14
C ALA A 94 -7.96 2.06 -1.65
N GLU A 95 -9.10 2.25 -2.32
CA GLU A 95 -9.16 2.31 -3.79
C GLU A 95 -8.32 3.46 -4.35
N GLY A 96 -8.38 4.64 -3.72
CA GLY A 96 -7.58 5.80 -4.12
C GLY A 96 -6.10 5.56 -3.98
N ILE A 97 -5.68 4.90 -2.91
CA ILE A 97 -4.27 4.54 -2.68
C ILE A 97 -3.79 3.53 -3.73
N VAL A 98 -4.59 2.51 -4.00
CA VAL A 98 -4.27 1.51 -5.03
C VAL A 98 -4.15 2.17 -6.40
N ASP A 99 -5.07 3.07 -6.75
CA ASP A 99 -5.02 3.81 -8.01
C ASP A 99 -3.74 4.65 -8.12
N LYS A 100 -3.33 5.29 -7.04
CA LYS A 100 -2.09 6.05 -6.98
C LYS A 100 -0.88 5.15 -7.24
N LEU A 101 -0.81 4.00 -6.59
CA LEU A 101 0.29 3.05 -6.77
C LEU A 101 0.28 2.43 -8.18
N LEU A 102 -0.89 2.19 -8.75
CA LEU A 102 -1.03 1.79 -10.15
C LEU A 102 -0.51 2.85 -11.10
N SER A 103 -0.83 4.13 -10.85
CA SER A 103 -0.35 5.26 -11.65
C SER A 103 1.17 5.38 -11.62
N MET A 104 1.79 5.01 -10.50
CA MET A 104 3.24 4.97 -10.35
C MET A 104 3.87 3.73 -10.98
N SER A 105 3.06 2.84 -11.52
CA SER A 105 3.49 1.55 -12.10
C SER A 105 4.23 0.64 -11.12
N LEU A 106 3.90 0.75 -9.85
CA LEU A 106 4.42 -0.13 -8.79
C LEU A 106 3.57 -1.37 -8.60
N LEU A 107 2.32 -1.30 -9.04
CA LEU A 107 1.36 -2.40 -9.01
C LEU A 107 0.86 -2.70 -10.41
N HIS A 108 0.36 -3.90 -10.60
CA HIS A 108 -0.49 -4.25 -11.74
C HIS A 108 -1.67 -5.07 -11.23
N TYR A 109 -2.68 -5.26 -12.05
CA TYR A 109 -3.83 -6.06 -11.63
C TYR A 109 -4.34 -6.94 -12.77
N GLN A 110 -5.01 -8.03 -12.38
CA GLN A 110 -5.75 -8.90 -13.29
C GLN A 110 -7.22 -8.88 -12.88
N ALA A 111 -8.09 -8.55 -13.85
CA ALA A 111 -9.53 -8.53 -13.60
C ALA A 111 -10.09 -9.91 -13.90
N ILE A 112 -10.58 -10.59 -12.87
CA ILE A 112 -11.33 -11.83 -12.97
C ILE A 112 -12.65 -11.56 -12.26
N LYS A 113 -13.67 -11.18 -13.03
CA LYS A 113 -14.96 -10.74 -12.48
C LYS A 113 -15.49 -11.69 -11.41
N PRO A 114 -15.99 -11.19 -10.26
CA PRO A 114 -16.19 -9.76 -9.93
C PRO A 114 -14.98 -9.09 -9.26
N TYR A 115 -13.82 -9.71 -9.25
CA TYR A 115 -12.66 -9.26 -8.48
C TYR A 115 -11.55 -8.65 -9.35
N LYS A 116 -10.82 -7.74 -8.78
CA LYS A 116 -9.52 -7.27 -9.26
C LYS A 116 -8.44 -7.82 -8.35
N PHE A 117 -7.54 -8.62 -8.88
CA PHE A 117 -6.41 -9.16 -8.13
C PHE A 117 -5.17 -8.31 -8.38
N ILE A 118 -4.60 -7.77 -7.32
CA ILE A 118 -3.50 -6.82 -7.33
C ILE A 118 -2.19 -7.54 -7.08
N PHE A 119 -1.16 -7.19 -7.85
CA PHE A 119 0.19 -7.74 -7.77
C PHE A 119 1.21 -6.62 -7.81
N LEU A 120 2.43 -6.90 -7.34
CA LEU A 120 3.57 -5.97 -7.48
C LEU A 120 4.26 -6.14 -8.83
N THR A 121 4.65 -5.02 -9.43
CA THR A 121 5.59 -5.03 -10.55
C THR A 121 7.01 -5.21 -10.00
N ARG A 122 8.00 -5.44 -10.86
CA ARG A 122 9.41 -5.50 -10.43
C ARG A 122 9.81 -4.19 -9.74
N ARG A 123 9.35 -3.05 -10.27
CA ARG A 123 9.57 -1.73 -9.66
C ARG A 123 8.96 -1.63 -8.27
N GLY A 124 7.75 -2.18 -8.09
CA GLY A 124 7.09 -2.23 -6.79
C GLY A 124 7.91 -3.01 -5.77
N VAL A 125 8.47 -4.14 -6.16
CA VAL A 125 9.35 -4.95 -5.30
C VAL A 125 10.58 -4.15 -4.88
N GLN A 126 11.21 -3.45 -5.82
CA GLN A 126 12.40 -2.63 -5.53
C GLN A 126 12.11 -1.51 -4.53
N VAL A 127 11.00 -0.80 -4.72
CA VAL A 127 10.60 0.28 -3.81
C VAL A 127 10.23 -0.26 -2.43
N LEU A 128 9.54 -1.41 -2.38
CA LEU A 128 9.19 -2.06 -1.12
C LEU A 128 10.44 -2.46 -0.33
N GLU A 129 11.43 -3.05 -0.99
CA GLU A 129 12.71 -3.42 -0.37
C GLU A 129 13.43 -2.20 0.21
N GLU A 130 13.41 -1.08 -0.50
CA GLU A 130 14.00 0.17 -0.02
C GLU A 130 13.28 0.69 1.23
N LEU A 131 11.96 0.65 1.24
CA LEU A 131 11.15 1.07 2.40
C LEU A 131 11.42 0.17 3.61
N ILE A 132 11.53 -1.12 3.40
CA ILE A 132 11.86 -2.09 4.47
C ILE A 132 13.25 -1.78 5.04
N LYS A 133 14.22 -1.53 4.17
CA LYS A 133 15.58 -1.17 4.57
C LYS A 133 15.59 0.09 5.42
N ARG A 134 14.86 1.14 5.01
CA ARG A 134 14.74 2.39 5.78
C ARG A 134 14.11 2.16 7.15
N SER A 135 13.08 1.34 7.21
CA SER A 135 12.40 0.98 8.47
C SER A 135 13.36 0.30 9.44
N LYS A 136 14.17 -0.64 8.98
CA LYS A 136 15.18 -1.33 9.80
C LYS A 136 16.26 -0.38 10.29
N GLN A 137 16.73 0.54 9.46
CA GLN A 137 17.72 1.55 9.83
C GLN A 137 17.18 2.51 10.89
N SER A 138 15.91 2.92 10.76
CA SER A 138 15.25 3.77 11.73
C SER A 138 15.16 3.09 13.11
N ASN A 139 14.81 1.81 13.15
CA ASN A 139 14.73 1.04 14.38
C ASN A 139 16.11 0.87 15.04
N THR A 140 17.17 0.73 14.25
CA THR A 140 18.55 0.62 14.75
C THR A 140 19.04 1.93 15.35
N ARG A 141 18.60 3.09 14.82
CA ARG A 141 19.00 4.41 15.30
C ARG A 141 18.30 4.84 16.59
N SER A 142 17.18 4.22 16.94
CA SER A 142 16.40 4.58 18.11
C SER A 142 16.83 3.85 19.40
N VAL A 143 17.95 3.17 19.35
CA VAL A 143 18.53 2.49 20.53
C VAL A 143 19.55 3.38 21.25
#